data_e5a365f1c66b960997e6271b59e882a7
#
_entry.id   e5a365f1c66b960997e6271b59e882a7
#
_cell.length_a   1.000
_cell.length_b   1.000
_cell.length_c   1.000
_cell.angle_alpha   90.00
_cell.angle_beta   90.00
_cell.angle_gamma   90.00
#
_symmetry.space_group_name_H-M   'P 1'
#
loop_
_entity.id
_entity.type
_entity.pdbx_description
1 polymer ?
#
loop_
_entity_poly.entity_id
_entity_poly.type
_entity_poly.pdbx_seq_one_letter_code
_entity_poly.pdbx_strand_id
1 'polypeptide(L)'
;MVASDDPRLARKVRRLGRLDMPGGGQVVVEGDYAYVGHLNPPYGTSIIDVSEPRKPRIVSRVMLDGEDTHTHKVRVIGDLMFTNYEMYNRYYFRRGDNIHEYTAKLEGELGRPPSDAELAHALTEDLYVGGKKKVLTEADIPILRAARERGYHDGGFKIYDISDKTEPKLIKHQRTHAWGSHRFDVDENYIYVSTEWEGYVGNILVIYDIADPARPAYVSHWALPGQHIAGGETPTWNADDNRVHHGMRHGDQIWVGALWGGFYVVDVSDITQPR
;
A
#
# COMPACT_ATOMS: atom_id res chain seq x y z
N MET A 1 19.26 -5.83 -17.46
CA MET A 1 17.90 -5.77 -18.05
C MET A 1 18.08 -5.51 -19.53
N VAL A 2 17.59 -6.41 -20.37
CA VAL A 2 17.66 -6.27 -21.84
C VAL A 2 16.73 -5.12 -22.23
N ALA A 3 17.23 -4.19 -22.99
CA ALA A 3 16.43 -3.10 -23.55
C ALA A 3 15.31 -3.70 -24.41
N SER A 4 14.08 -3.29 -24.18
CA SER A 4 12.88 -3.73 -24.90
C SER A 4 12.76 -3.18 -26.32
N ASP A 5 13.87 -3.05 -27.03
CA ASP A 5 13.86 -2.72 -28.46
C ASP A 5 13.64 -3.96 -29.34
N ASP A 6 13.32 -5.08 -28.73
CA ASP A 6 12.97 -6.30 -29.44
C ASP A 6 11.60 -6.13 -30.10
N PRO A 7 11.53 -6.07 -31.44
CA PRO A 7 10.27 -5.88 -32.17
C PRO A 7 9.24 -6.99 -31.95
N ARG A 8 9.66 -8.11 -31.34
CA ARG A 8 8.77 -9.21 -30.94
C ARG A 8 7.94 -8.86 -29.72
N LEU A 9 8.43 -7.93 -28.85
CA LEU A 9 7.79 -7.51 -27.60
C LEU A 9 6.98 -6.22 -27.73
N ALA A 10 7.15 -5.47 -28.84
CA ALA A 10 6.49 -4.18 -29.06
C ALA A 10 5.87 -4.11 -30.46
N ARG A 11 4.59 -4.43 -30.58
CA ARG A 11 3.84 -4.34 -31.85
C ARG A 11 3.07 -3.02 -31.90
N LYS A 12 3.31 -2.19 -32.94
CA LYS A 12 2.69 -0.86 -33.13
C LYS A 12 2.98 0.15 -32.02
N VAL A 13 4.05 -0.08 -31.25
CA VAL A 13 4.54 0.81 -30.19
C VAL A 13 5.98 1.19 -30.52
N ARG A 14 6.32 2.47 -30.40
CA ARG A 14 7.68 2.98 -30.57
C ARG A 14 8.12 3.68 -29.30
N ARG A 15 9.27 3.29 -28.74
CA ARG A 15 9.90 4.01 -27.64
C ARG A 15 10.35 5.40 -28.12
N LEU A 16 9.90 6.45 -27.45
CA LEU A 16 10.29 7.83 -27.75
C LEU A 16 11.46 8.31 -26.89
N GLY A 17 11.46 7.95 -25.62
CA GLY A 17 12.47 8.34 -24.65
C GLY A 17 12.70 7.29 -23.58
N ARG A 18 13.66 7.55 -22.71
CA ARG A 18 13.96 6.76 -21.52
C ARG A 18 14.49 7.67 -20.42
N LEU A 19 14.08 7.40 -19.19
CA LEU A 19 14.61 8.00 -17.98
C LEU A 19 14.93 6.90 -17.00
N ASP A 20 16.19 6.80 -16.57
CA ASP A 20 16.57 5.86 -15.52
C ASP A 20 16.27 6.46 -14.15
N MET A 21 15.60 5.67 -13.31
CA MET A 21 15.25 6.03 -11.94
C MET A 21 15.25 4.80 -11.04
N PRO A 22 15.29 4.97 -9.70
CA PRO A 22 15.06 3.87 -8.77
C PRO A 22 13.71 3.18 -9.05
N GLY A 23 13.61 1.89 -8.71
CA GLY A 23 12.46 1.04 -9.04
C GLY A 23 11.11 1.72 -8.86
N GLY A 24 10.38 1.91 -9.96
CA GLY A 24 9.08 2.53 -9.99
C GLY A 24 7.97 1.55 -9.59
N GLY A 25 6.97 2.06 -8.88
CA GLY A 25 5.69 1.43 -8.62
C GLY A 25 4.66 1.89 -9.65
N GLN A 26 3.64 2.59 -9.18
CA GLN A 26 2.61 3.16 -10.06
C GLN A 26 3.12 4.43 -10.75
N VAL A 27 2.66 4.62 -11.99
CA VAL A 27 2.82 5.87 -12.73
C VAL A 27 1.44 6.43 -13.08
N VAL A 28 1.28 7.74 -12.94
CA VAL A 28 0.13 8.53 -13.39
C VAL A 28 0.65 9.67 -14.23
N VAL A 29 -0.07 10.03 -15.30
CA VAL A 29 0.26 11.17 -16.16
C VAL A 29 -0.91 12.15 -16.13
N GLU A 30 -0.59 13.40 -15.85
CA GLU A 30 -1.53 14.52 -15.88
C GLU A 30 -0.88 15.70 -16.61
N GLY A 31 -1.49 16.13 -17.73
CA GLY A 31 -0.91 17.15 -18.59
C GLY A 31 0.51 16.79 -19.05
N ASP A 32 1.43 17.68 -18.82
CA ASP A 32 2.84 17.54 -19.22
C ASP A 32 3.72 16.84 -18.16
N TYR A 33 3.11 16.25 -17.13
CA TYR A 33 3.85 15.64 -16.02
C TYR A 33 3.48 14.18 -15.80
N ALA A 34 4.50 13.37 -15.51
CA ALA A 34 4.33 12.01 -15.00
C ALA A 34 4.76 11.97 -13.53
N TYR A 35 3.97 11.25 -12.73
CA TYR A 35 4.19 11.06 -11.29
C TYR A 35 4.45 9.59 -11.04
N VAL A 36 5.58 9.27 -10.41
CA VAL A 36 6.01 7.89 -10.19
C VAL A 36 6.25 7.65 -8.70
N GLY A 37 5.41 6.81 -8.10
CA GLY A 37 5.64 6.29 -6.75
C GLY A 37 6.76 5.25 -6.77
N HIS A 38 7.62 5.21 -5.75
CA HIS A 38 8.76 4.30 -5.68
C HIS A 38 8.51 3.13 -4.72
N LEU A 39 9.03 1.95 -5.10
CA LEU A 39 8.89 0.72 -4.32
C LEU A 39 9.81 0.69 -3.09
N ASN A 40 10.95 1.35 -3.16
CA ASN A 40 11.98 1.25 -2.14
C ASN A 40 12.32 2.61 -1.53
N PRO A 41 12.43 2.70 -0.19
CA PRO A 41 12.97 3.89 0.44
C PRO A 41 14.45 4.11 0.01
N PRO A 42 14.99 5.32 0.13
CA PRO A 42 14.35 6.52 0.69
C PRO A 42 13.51 7.31 -0.33
N TYR A 43 13.27 6.76 -1.52
CA TYR A 43 12.53 7.45 -2.57
C TYR A 43 11.02 7.32 -2.36
N GLY A 44 10.32 8.46 -2.30
CA GLY A 44 8.87 8.53 -2.20
C GLY A 44 8.21 8.62 -3.57
N THR A 45 8.07 9.83 -4.11
CA THR A 45 7.44 10.06 -5.42
C THR A 45 8.28 11.02 -6.25
N SER A 46 8.52 10.68 -7.51
CA SER A 46 9.17 11.56 -8.48
C SER A 46 8.14 12.26 -9.36
N ILE A 47 8.31 13.55 -9.60
CA ILE A 47 7.60 14.34 -10.60
C ILE A 47 8.52 14.54 -11.79
N ILE A 48 8.02 14.24 -12.99
CA ILE A 48 8.80 14.15 -14.21
C ILE A 48 8.11 15.02 -15.26
N ASP A 49 8.82 15.98 -15.83
CA ASP A 49 8.40 16.71 -17.01
C ASP A 49 8.49 15.78 -18.23
N VAL A 50 7.38 15.56 -18.89
CA VAL A 50 7.22 14.76 -20.11
C VAL A 50 6.67 15.58 -21.29
N SER A 51 6.67 16.91 -21.19
CA SER A 51 6.25 17.83 -22.26
C SER A 51 7.02 17.56 -23.56
N GLU A 52 8.29 17.16 -23.45
CA GLU A 52 9.06 16.59 -24.54
C GLU A 52 9.31 15.09 -24.29
N PRO A 53 8.45 14.17 -24.78
CA PRO A 53 8.55 12.73 -24.44
C PRO A 53 9.87 12.07 -24.85
N ARG A 54 10.65 12.72 -25.70
CA ARG A 54 11.99 12.23 -26.08
C ARG A 54 13.07 12.57 -25.06
N LYS A 55 12.80 13.54 -24.18
CA LYS A 55 13.74 14.05 -23.18
C LYS A 55 13.06 14.23 -21.82
N PRO A 56 12.46 13.17 -21.26
CA PRO A 56 11.83 13.26 -19.95
C PRO A 56 12.89 13.64 -18.91
N ARG A 57 12.51 14.50 -17.95
CA ARG A 57 13.41 14.94 -16.89
C ARG A 57 12.71 15.00 -15.54
N ILE A 58 13.40 14.57 -14.49
CA ILE A 58 12.90 14.72 -13.13
C ILE A 58 12.97 16.19 -12.75
N VAL A 59 11.84 16.76 -12.32
CA VAL A 59 11.75 18.14 -11.83
C VAL A 59 11.78 18.23 -10.33
N SER A 60 11.23 17.21 -9.64
CA SER A 60 11.32 17.13 -8.18
C SER A 60 11.17 15.68 -7.67
N ARG A 61 11.52 15.47 -6.42
CA ARG A 61 11.29 14.23 -5.68
C ARG A 61 10.85 14.52 -4.26
N VAL A 62 9.76 13.88 -3.86
CA VAL A 62 9.43 13.73 -2.45
C VAL A 62 10.26 12.58 -1.90
N MET A 63 11.06 12.85 -0.88
CA MET A 63 11.85 11.84 -0.19
C MET A 63 11.12 11.36 1.06
N LEU A 64 11.42 10.15 1.51
CA LEU A 64 10.92 9.60 2.77
C LEU A 64 11.90 9.91 3.90
N ASP A 65 11.37 10.17 5.10
CA ASP A 65 12.17 10.50 6.29
C ASP A 65 12.83 9.27 6.91
N GLY A 66 12.43 8.05 6.51
CA GLY A 66 12.92 6.78 7.04
C GLY A 66 12.94 5.65 6.02
N GLU A 67 13.42 4.49 6.47
CA GLU A 67 13.54 3.29 5.64
C GLU A 67 12.38 2.29 5.84
N ASP A 68 11.47 2.59 6.78
CA ASP A 68 10.38 1.69 7.17
C ASP A 68 9.10 1.85 6.32
N THR A 69 9.10 2.82 5.41
CA THR A 69 7.91 3.20 4.63
C THR A 69 8.21 3.16 3.14
N HIS A 70 7.20 2.81 2.34
CA HIS A 70 7.23 3.03 0.91
C HIS A 70 5.94 3.70 0.40
N THR A 71 6.04 4.42 -0.75
CA THR A 71 4.96 5.19 -1.36
C THR A 71 4.80 4.82 -2.83
N HIS A 72 4.51 3.57 -3.09
CA HIS A 72 4.50 3.01 -4.44
C HIS A 72 3.23 3.32 -5.24
N LYS A 73 2.29 4.08 -4.67
CA LYS A 73 1.05 4.52 -5.31
C LYS A 73 0.95 6.04 -5.30
N VAL A 74 0.43 6.58 -6.39
CA VAL A 74 0.21 8.01 -6.57
C VAL A 74 -1.09 8.25 -7.34
N ARG A 75 -1.80 9.32 -7.01
CA ARG A 75 -2.91 9.90 -7.76
C ARG A 75 -2.74 11.41 -7.78
N VAL A 76 -3.25 12.03 -8.82
CA VAL A 76 -3.22 13.49 -8.99
C VAL A 76 -4.60 13.94 -9.42
N ILE A 77 -5.07 15.05 -8.86
CA ILE A 77 -6.28 15.77 -9.28
C ILE A 77 -5.96 17.26 -9.21
N GLY A 78 -5.91 17.92 -10.35
CA GLY A 78 -5.52 19.32 -10.44
C GLY A 78 -4.14 19.56 -9.81
N ASP A 79 -4.08 20.42 -8.79
CA ASP A 79 -2.83 20.74 -8.08
C ASP A 79 -2.65 19.94 -6.79
N LEU A 80 -3.42 18.85 -6.61
CA LEU A 80 -3.26 17.96 -5.46
C LEU A 80 -2.65 16.63 -5.89
N MET A 81 -1.61 16.20 -5.17
CA MET A 81 -1.01 14.87 -5.30
C MET A 81 -1.25 14.07 -4.03
N PHE A 82 -1.73 12.84 -4.21
CA PHE A 82 -1.99 11.87 -3.15
C PHE A 82 -1.01 10.71 -3.26
N THR A 83 -0.44 10.28 -2.13
CA THR A 83 0.49 9.15 -2.08
C THR A 83 0.14 8.22 -0.92
N ASN A 84 0.25 6.91 -1.12
CA ASN A 84 0.10 5.97 0.00
C ASN A 84 1.34 5.98 0.88
N TYR A 85 1.13 5.67 2.16
CA TYR A 85 2.18 5.38 3.13
C TYR A 85 1.89 4.03 3.74
N GLU A 86 2.72 3.06 3.43
CA GLU A 86 2.60 1.67 3.87
C GLU A 86 3.95 1.19 4.41
N MET A 87 3.93 0.33 5.41
CA MET A 87 5.15 -0.26 5.93
C MET A 87 5.91 -1.03 4.85
N TYR A 88 7.17 -0.68 4.67
CA TYR A 88 8.07 -1.38 3.76
C TYR A 88 8.41 -2.77 4.30
N ASN A 89 8.42 -3.78 3.42
CA ASN A 89 8.64 -5.18 3.80
C ASN A 89 7.64 -5.73 4.83
N ARG A 90 6.40 -5.26 4.82
CA ARG A 90 5.36 -5.66 5.78
C ARG A 90 5.22 -7.19 5.93
N TYR A 91 5.38 -7.98 4.88
CA TYR A 91 5.30 -9.45 4.96
C TYR A 91 6.37 -10.06 5.85
N TYR A 92 7.55 -9.44 5.89
CA TYR A 92 8.61 -9.81 6.83
C TYR A 92 8.23 -9.43 8.27
N PHE A 93 7.83 -8.18 8.49
CA PHE A 93 7.55 -7.67 9.83
C PHE A 93 6.29 -8.27 10.45
N ARG A 94 5.28 -8.64 9.65
CA ARG A 94 4.10 -9.37 10.13
C ARG A 94 4.42 -10.73 10.77
N ARG A 95 5.57 -11.32 10.46
CA ARG A 95 6.02 -12.52 11.17
C ARG A 95 6.24 -12.26 12.67
N GLY A 96 6.54 -11.02 13.05
CA GLY A 96 6.62 -10.59 14.44
C GLY A 96 5.29 -10.78 15.20
N ASP A 97 4.15 -10.51 14.54
CA ASP A 97 2.81 -10.67 15.14
C ASP A 97 2.52 -12.16 15.45
N ASN A 98 3.04 -13.05 14.61
CA ASN A 98 2.82 -14.49 14.73
C ASN A 98 3.77 -15.17 15.74
N ILE A 99 4.81 -14.50 16.24
CA ILE A 99 5.81 -15.08 17.15
C ILE A 99 5.14 -15.70 18.38
N HIS A 100 4.15 -15.03 18.97
CA HIS A 100 3.49 -15.52 20.18
C HIS A 100 2.74 -16.84 19.92
N GLU A 101 1.97 -16.90 18.84
CA GLU A 101 1.22 -18.08 18.44
C GLU A 101 2.15 -19.27 18.14
N TYR A 102 3.20 -19.03 17.33
CA TYR A 102 4.18 -20.07 17.00
C TYR A 102 5.01 -20.50 18.21
N THR A 103 5.29 -19.61 19.16
CA THR A 103 5.93 -19.98 20.44
C THR A 103 5.06 -20.97 21.20
N ALA A 104 3.78 -20.63 21.43
CA ALA A 104 2.87 -21.50 22.16
C ALA A 104 2.67 -22.88 21.47
N LYS A 105 2.56 -22.88 20.14
CA LYS A 105 2.46 -24.11 19.35
C LYS A 105 3.69 -24.99 19.53
N LEU A 106 4.89 -24.44 19.34
CA LEU A 106 6.15 -25.18 19.47
C LEU A 106 6.42 -25.63 20.91
N GLU A 107 6.06 -24.82 21.92
CA GLU A 107 6.13 -25.26 23.34
C GLU A 107 5.31 -26.49 23.60
N GLY A 108 4.08 -26.56 23.06
CA GLY A 108 3.21 -27.73 23.16
C GLY A 108 3.79 -28.97 22.45
N GLU A 109 4.48 -28.80 21.32
CA GLU A 109 5.10 -29.88 20.55
C GLU A 109 6.42 -30.37 21.18
N LEU A 110 7.25 -29.47 21.69
CA LEU A 110 8.60 -29.75 22.18
C LEU A 110 8.64 -30.06 23.68
N GLY A 111 7.62 -29.69 24.45
CA GLY A 111 7.62 -29.74 25.89
C GLY A 111 8.59 -28.81 26.60
N ARG A 112 9.13 -27.81 25.86
CA ARG A 112 10.02 -26.73 26.32
C ARG A 112 9.87 -25.50 25.45
N PRO A 113 10.31 -24.30 25.91
CA PRO A 113 10.37 -23.12 25.07
C PRO A 113 11.22 -23.36 23.81
N PRO A 114 10.75 -22.90 22.62
CA PRO A 114 11.52 -23.02 21.39
C PRO A 114 12.71 -22.06 21.40
N SER A 115 13.78 -22.44 20.75
CA SER A 115 14.89 -21.55 20.43
C SER A 115 14.51 -20.58 19.31
N ASP A 116 15.25 -19.46 19.18
CA ASP A 116 15.06 -18.51 18.07
C ASP A 116 15.30 -19.17 16.69
N ALA A 117 16.17 -20.17 16.60
CA ALA A 117 16.38 -20.95 15.37
C ALA A 117 15.13 -21.78 14.99
N GLU A 118 14.48 -22.43 15.98
CA GLU A 118 13.23 -23.19 15.76
C GLU A 118 12.07 -22.26 15.40
N LEU A 119 11.94 -21.10 16.05
CA LEU A 119 10.98 -20.06 15.68
C LEU A 119 11.20 -19.53 14.28
N ALA A 120 12.45 -19.21 13.92
CA ALA A 120 12.80 -18.72 12.59
C ALA A 120 12.43 -19.75 11.51
N HIS A 121 12.70 -21.04 11.75
CA HIS A 121 12.32 -22.10 10.84
C HIS A 121 10.79 -22.16 10.65
N ALA A 122 10.03 -22.17 11.74
CA ALA A 122 8.56 -22.24 11.70
C ALA A 122 7.94 -21.01 11.00
N LEU A 123 8.48 -19.82 11.23
CA LEU A 123 7.99 -18.55 10.66
C LEU A 123 8.44 -18.33 9.20
N THR A 124 9.32 -19.18 8.65
CA THR A 124 9.87 -19.02 7.28
C THR A 124 8.86 -19.42 6.19
N GLU A 125 7.85 -20.22 6.51
CA GLU A 125 6.91 -20.77 5.53
C GLU A 125 6.33 -19.67 4.64
N ASP A 126 6.48 -19.84 3.31
CA ASP A 126 5.98 -18.94 2.25
C ASP A 126 6.32 -17.44 2.40
N LEU A 127 7.45 -17.13 3.05
CA LEU A 127 7.90 -15.76 3.18
C LEU A 127 8.63 -15.28 1.92
N TYR A 128 8.13 -14.18 1.33
CA TYR A 128 8.74 -13.46 0.22
C TYR A 128 9.00 -12.01 0.60
N VAL A 129 10.21 -11.52 0.32
CA VAL A 129 10.62 -10.13 0.54
C VAL A 129 11.22 -9.60 -0.75
N GLY A 130 10.67 -8.49 -1.27
CA GLY A 130 11.10 -7.92 -2.54
C GLY A 130 11.00 -8.90 -3.73
N GLY A 131 9.99 -9.79 -3.72
CA GLY A 131 9.76 -10.81 -4.75
C GLY A 131 10.71 -12.01 -4.71
N LYS A 132 11.54 -12.11 -3.67
CA LYS A 132 12.46 -13.24 -3.46
C LYS A 132 12.06 -14.02 -2.21
N LYS A 133 12.15 -15.35 -2.27
CA LYS A 133 11.95 -16.19 -1.08
C LYS A 133 13.00 -15.83 -0.03
N LYS A 134 12.56 -15.50 1.19
CA LYS A 134 13.42 -15.24 2.35
C LYS A 134 13.29 -16.40 3.32
N VAL A 135 14.43 -16.92 3.74
CA VAL A 135 14.55 -17.84 4.87
C VAL A 135 14.94 -17.02 6.07
N LEU A 136 14.16 -17.11 7.15
CA LEU A 136 14.48 -16.48 8.42
C LEU A 136 15.58 -17.25 9.13
N THR A 137 16.40 -16.52 9.86
CA THR A 137 17.46 -17.04 10.72
C THR A 137 17.19 -16.64 12.16
N GLU A 138 17.88 -17.24 13.13
CA GLU A 138 17.80 -16.85 14.54
C GLU A 138 18.04 -15.35 14.76
N ALA A 139 18.88 -14.71 13.93
CA ALA A 139 19.15 -13.28 14.00
C ALA A 139 17.94 -12.40 13.60
N ASP A 140 16.99 -12.92 12.84
CA ASP A 140 15.77 -12.20 12.46
C ASP A 140 14.78 -12.10 13.64
N ILE A 141 14.78 -13.04 14.57
CA ILE A 141 13.76 -13.11 15.65
C ILE A 141 13.82 -11.90 16.60
N PRO A 142 14.98 -11.47 17.13
CA PRO A 142 15.07 -10.24 17.90
C PRO A 142 14.60 -8.99 17.13
N ILE A 143 14.89 -8.91 15.84
CA ILE A 143 14.47 -7.81 14.96
C ILE A 143 12.95 -7.77 14.86
N LEU A 144 12.31 -8.92 14.63
CA LEU A 144 10.87 -9.03 14.52
C LEU A 144 10.16 -8.69 15.85
N ARG A 145 10.70 -9.13 16.99
CA ARG A 145 10.19 -8.77 18.33
C ARG A 145 10.26 -7.26 18.55
N ALA A 146 11.43 -6.66 18.30
CA ALA A 146 11.62 -5.22 18.48
C ALA A 146 10.72 -4.40 17.55
N ALA A 147 10.53 -4.83 16.30
CA ALA A 147 9.65 -4.16 15.37
C ALA A 147 8.19 -4.21 15.81
N ARG A 148 7.73 -5.35 16.35
CA ARG A 148 6.38 -5.49 16.91
C ARG A 148 6.16 -4.57 18.11
N GLU A 149 7.13 -4.51 19.05
CA GLU A 149 7.04 -3.65 20.23
C GLU A 149 7.00 -2.16 19.85
N ARG A 150 7.80 -1.76 18.86
CA ARG A 150 7.82 -0.39 18.35
C ARG A 150 6.51 -0.01 17.64
N GLY A 151 5.88 -0.96 16.96
CA GLY A 151 4.76 -0.71 16.07
C GLY A 151 5.15 0.07 14.80
N TYR A 152 4.15 0.39 13.98
CA TYR A 152 4.30 1.23 12.80
C TYR A 152 3.29 2.38 12.86
N HIS A 153 3.79 3.63 12.77
CA HIS A 153 2.97 4.82 13.03
C HIS A 153 2.88 5.79 11.85
N ASP A 154 3.58 5.51 10.75
CA ASP A 154 3.62 6.38 9.56
C ASP A 154 2.66 5.94 8.45
N GLY A 155 1.83 4.92 8.72
CA GLY A 155 0.85 4.41 7.79
C GLY A 155 -0.26 5.40 7.47
N GLY A 156 -0.76 5.35 6.22
CA GLY A 156 -1.87 6.18 5.79
C GLY A 156 -1.68 6.73 4.39
N PHE A 157 -2.07 7.99 4.18
CA PHE A 157 -1.83 8.69 2.92
C PHE A 157 -1.40 10.14 3.19
N LYS A 158 -0.62 10.68 2.27
CA LYS A 158 -0.25 12.10 2.29
C LYS A 158 -0.85 12.84 1.11
N ILE A 159 -1.19 14.10 1.34
CA ILE A 159 -1.71 15.05 0.36
C ILE A 159 -0.68 16.17 0.23
N TYR A 160 -0.30 16.46 -1.01
CA TYR A 160 0.65 17.52 -1.33
C TYR A 160 0.01 18.55 -2.26
N ASP A 161 0.30 19.83 -2.04
CA ASP A 161 0.14 20.87 -3.04
C ASP A 161 1.29 20.76 -4.04
N ILE A 162 0.94 20.62 -5.30
CA ILE A 162 1.85 20.53 -6.43
C ILE A 162 1.56 21.61 -7.47
N SER A 163 1.00 22.75 -7.08
CA SER A 163 0.86 23.93 -7.95
C SER A 163 2.20 24.34 -8.54
N ASP A 164 3.27 24.29 -7.73
CA ASP A 164 4.65 24.28 -8.20
C ASP A 164 5.17 22.82 -8.25
N LYS A 165 5.32 22.28 -9.44
CA LYS A 165 5.79 20.90 -9.68
C LYS A 165 7.25 20.68 -9.24
N THR A 166 8.02 21.77 -9.03
CA THR A 166 9.41 21.71 -8.59
C THR A 166 9.55 21.66 -7.07
N GLU A 167 8.51 22.10 -6.34
CA GLU A 167 8.51 22.17 -4.88
C GLU A 167 7.19 21.65 -4.27
N PRO A 168 6.92 20.34 -4.29
CA PRO A 168 5.75 19.75 -3.66
C PRO A 168 5.68 20.08 -2.17
N LYS A 169 4.55 20.64 -1.71
CA LYS A 169 4.36 21.02 -0.31
C LYS A 169 3.39 20.09 0.38
N LEU A 170 3.80 19.49 1.50
CA LEU A 170 2.92 18.65 2.30
C LEU A 170 1.78 19.48 2.90
N ILE A 171 0.53 19.15 2.55
CA ILE A 171 -0.67 19.69 3.16
C ILE A 171 -1.07 18.87 4.38
N LYS A 172 -1.15 17.55 4.22
CA LYS A 172 -1.65 16.65 5.25
C LYS A 172 -1.01 15.28 5.20
N HIS A 173 -0.72 14.71 6.36
CA HIS A 173 -0.56 13.29 6.57
C HIS A 173 -1.80 12.77 7.32
N GLN A 174 -2.67 12.05 6.63
CA GLN A 174 -3.79 11.34 7.23
C GLN A 174 -3.33 9.93 7.59
N ARG A 175 -3.25 9.65 8.88
CA ARG A 175 -2.88 8.32 9.37
C ARG A 175 -4.05 7.35 9.30
N THR A 176 -3.75 6.10 9.01
CA THR A 176 -4.67 4.96 9.08
C THR A 176 -4.14 3.92 10.07
N HIS A 177 -4.88 2.81 10.23
CA HIS A 177 -4.51 1.78 11.20
C HIS A 177 -3.39 0.86 10.68
N ALA A 178 -2.76 0.16 11.60
CA ALA A 178 -1.78 -0.92 11.41
C ALA A 178 -0.68 -0.58 10.37
N TRP A 179 -0.58 -1.36 9.30
CA TRP A 179 0.51 -1.28 8.33
C TRP A 179 0.37 -0.15 7.29
N GLY A 180 -0.69 0.66 7.43
CA GLY A 180 -0.97 1.80 6.56
C GLY A 180 -1.84 1.47 5.36
N SER A 181 -1.87 2.36 4.36
CA SER A 181 -2.70 2.21 3.18
C SER A 181 -1.97 1.52 2.05
N HIS A 182 -2.55 0.41 1.56
CA HIS A 182 -1.95 -0.35 0.47
C HIS A 182 -2.26 0.25 -0.90
N ARG A 183 -3.53 0.51 -1.17
CA ARG A 183 -4.00 1.13 -2.40
C ARG A 183 -5.09 2.13 -2.11
N PHE A 184 -5.25 3.07 -3.01
CA PHE A 184 -6.34 4.03 -2.96
C PHE A 184 -6.69 4.50 -4.37
N ASP A 185 -7.88 5.04 -4.51
CA ASP A 185 -8.29 5.88 -5.64
C ASP A 185 -8.87 7.17 -5.11
N VAL A 186 -9.02 8.18 -5.96
CA VAL A 186 -9.46 9.52 -5.57
C VAL A 186 -10.27 10.16 -6.69
N ASP A 187 -11.33 10.86 -6.31
CA ASP A 187 -12.07 11.80 -7.15
C ASP A 187 -12.05 13.21 -6.53
N GLU A 188 -12.80 14.15 -7.08
CA GLU A 188 -12.79 15.55 -6.64
C GLU A 188 -13.24 15.73 -5.18
N ASN A 189 -14.00 14.79 -4.61
CA ASN A 189 -14.60 14.92 -3.29
C ASN A 189 -14.09 13.90 -2.27
N TYR A 190 -13.68 12.71 -2.73
CA TYR A 190 -13.41 11.58 -1.84
C TYR A 190 -12.12 10.85 -2.19
N ILE A 191 -11.51 10.24 -1.17
CA ILE A 191 -10.47 9.23 -1.33
C ILE A 191 -10.97 7.89 -0.80
N TYR A 192 -10.73 6.83 -1.55
CA TYR A 192 -11.17 5.44 -1.34
C TYR A 192 -9.95 4.60 -0.99
N VAL A 193 -9.74 4.31 0.28
CA VAL A 193 -8.50 3.75 0.79
C VAL A 193 -8.67 2.28 1.15
N SER A 194 -7.84 1.41 0.59
CA SER A 194 -7.68 0.03 1.06
C SER A 194 -6.69 0.01 2.22
N THR A 195 -7.16 -0.19 3.42
CA THR A 195 -6.38 -0.15 4.66
C THR A 195 -6.95 -1.10 5.71
N GLU A 196 -6.13 -1.49 6.67
CA GLU A 196 -6.62 -2.19 7.86
C GLU A 196 -7.42 -1.22 8.75
N TRP A 197 -8.36 -1.77 9.51
CA TRP A 197 -9.23 -1.00 10.42
C TRP A 197 -9.46 -1.77 11.71
N GLU A 198 -9.51 -1.08 12.83
CA GLU A 198 -9.73 -1.69 14.13
C GLU A 198 -11.06 -2.48 14.16
N GLY A 199 -11.00 -3.71 14.67
CA GLY A 199 -12.16 -4.62 14.73
C GLY A 199 -12.41 -5.42 13.44
N TYR A 200 -11.62 -5.22 12.41
CA TYR A 200 -11.70 -5.94 11.13
C TYR A 200 -10.45 -6.78 10.88
N VAL A 201 -10.62 -7.88 10.16
CA VAL A 201 -9.50 -8.69 9.69
C VAL A 201 -9.16 -8.34 8.23
N GLY A 202 -7.88 -8.10 7.95
CA GLY A 202 -7.40 -7.69 6.63
C GLY A 202 -7.83 -6.27 6.24
N ASN A 203 -7.52 -5.88 5.01
CA ASN A 203 -7.87 -4.54 4.53
C ASN A 203 -9.36 -4.46 4.20
N ILE A 204 -9.99 -3.35 4.57
CA ILE A 204 -11.32 -2.94 4.16
C ILE A 204 -11.24 -1.70 3.26
N LEU A 205 -12.33 -1.28 2.66
CA LEU A 205 -12.46 -0.02 1.95
C LEU A 205 -12.90 1.07 2.93
N VAL A 206 -12.11 2.12 3.09
CA VAL A 206 -12.43 3.29 3.93
C VAL A 206 -12.54 4.52 3.05
N ILE A 207 -13.56 5.32 3.27
CA ILE A 207 -13.88 6.51 2.48
C ILE A 207 -13.70 7.76 3.35
N TYR A 208 -12.89 8.70 2.85
CA TYR A 208 -12.72 10.02 3.46
C TYR A 208 -13.17 11.10 2.50
N ASP A 209 -13.85 12.12 3.04
CA ASP A 209 -14.10 13.39 2.37
C ASP A 209 -12.79 14.21 2.35
N ILE A 210 -12.47 14.77 1.19
CA ILE A 210 -11.27 15.57 0.95
C ILE A 210 -11.59 16.96 0.40
N ALA A 211 -12.83 17.43 0.54
CA ALA A 211 -13.22 18.80 0.14
C ALA A 211 -12.34 19.86 0.80
N ASP A 212 -11.88 19.61 2.03
CA ASP A 212 -10.75 20.33 2.65
C ASP A 212 -9.55 19.38 2.75
N PRO A 213 -8.57 19.46 1.83
CA PRO A 213 -7.45 18.55 1.81
C PRO A 213 -6.54 18.65 3.04
N ALA A 214 -6.63 19.72 3.82
CA ALA A 214 -5.91 19.86 5.09
C ALA A 214 -6.60 19.10 6.25
N ARG A 215 -7.88 18.73 6.09
CA ARG A 215 -8.71 18.07 7.13
C ARG A 215 -9.56 16.95 6.54
N PRO A 216 -8.97 15.89 5.95
CA PRO A 216 -9.74 14.75 5.49
C PRO A 216 -10.64 14.21 6.60
N ALA A 217 -11.92 14.01 6.31
CA ALA A 217 -12.90 13.54 7.29
C ALA A 217 -13.39 12.13 6.93
N TYR A 218 -13.39 11.22 7.91
CA TYR A 218 -14.00 9.91 7.73
C TYR A 218 -15.49 10.04 7.39
N VAL A 219 -15.93 9.32 6.35
CA VAL A 219 -17.33 9.28 5.91
C VAL A 219 -17.94 7.93 6.23
N SER A 220 -17.36 6.87 5.70
CA SER A 220 -17.91 5.53 5.79
C SER A 220 -16.84 4.47 5.44
N HIS A 221 -17.23 3.21 5.55
CA HIS A 221 -16.42 2.10 5.08
C HIS A 221 -17.28 0.97 4.53
N TRP A 222 -16.65 0.09 3.76
CA TRP A 222 -17.22 -1.16 3.30
C TRP A 222 -16.24 -2.31 3.50
N ALA A 223 -16.73 -3.46 3.91
CA ALA A 223 -15.95 -4.65 4.19
C ALA A 223 -16.56 -5.87 3.51
N LEU A 224 -15.74 -6.89 3.25
CA LEU A 224 -16.24 -8.20 2.83
C LEU A 224 -17.04 -8.84 3.95
N PRO A 225 -18.09 -9.63 3.65
CA PRO A 225 -18.76 -10.45 4.66
C PRO A 225 -17.76 -11.32 5.42
N GLY A 226 -17.83 -11.29 6.74
CA GLY A 226 -16.94 -12.03 7.63
C GLY A 226 -15.70 -11.25 8.09
N GLN A 227 -15.45 -10.04 7.62
CA GLN A 227 -14.31 -9.24 8.07
C GLN A 227 -14.52 -8.57 9.43
N HIS A 228 -15.77 -8.27 9.84
CA HIS A 228 -16.07 -7.53 11.08
C HIS A 228 -16.01 -8.44 12.30
N ILE A 229 -14.80 -8.85 12.71
CA ILE A 229 -14.58 -9.76 13.84
C ILE A 229 -15.01 -9.18 15.19
N ALA A 230 -14.85 -7.88 15.43
CA ALA A 230 -15.34 -7.22 16.64
C ALA A 230 -16.88 -7.18 16.70
N GLY A 231 -17.56 -7.25 15.56
CA GLY A 231 -19.01 -7.38 15.46
C GLY A 231 -19.51 -8.81 15.58
N GLY A 232 -18.62 -9.78 15.82
CA GLY A 232 -18.98 -11.20 15.99
C GLY A 232 -19.02 -11.98 14.67
N GLU A 233 -18.61 -11.39 13.56
CA GLU A 233 -18.45 -12.11 12.30
C GLU A 233 -17.25 -13.07 12.39
N THR A 234 -17.35 -14.19 11.70
CA THR A 234 -16.28 -15.17 11.56
C THR A 234 -15.98 -15.37 10.09
N PRO A 235 -14.76 -15.02 9.60
CA PRO A 235 -14.41 -15.29 8.22
C PRO A 235 -14.40 -16.80 7.96
N THR A 236 -15.03 -17.21 6.86
CA THR A 236 -15.00 -18.59 6.36
C THR A 236 -13.88 -18.80 5.33
N TRP A 237 -12.97 -17.87 5.23
CA TRP A 237 -11.90 -17.77 4.23
C TRP A 237 -10.63 -17.17 4.88
N ASN A 238 -9.49 -17.35 4.22
CA ASN A 238 -8.22 -16.79 4.69
C ASN A 238 -8.16 -15.28 4.42
N ALA A 239 -7.99 -14.45 5.45
CA ALA A 239 -7.90 -12.99 5.34
C ALA A 239 -6.68 -12.51 4.56
N ASP A 240 -5.60 -13.30 4.50
CA ASP A 240 -4.42 -12.96 3.69
C ASP A 240 -4.71 -13.05 2.20
N ASP A 241 -5.64 -13.92 1.81
CA ASP A 241 -6.02 -14.17 0.42
C ASP A 241 -7.26 -13.37 0.00
N ASN A 242 -8.12 -12.97 0.95
CA ASN A 242 -9.42 -12.34 0.69
C ASN A 242 -9.56 -11.06 1.50
N ARG A 243 -9.12 -9.97 0.93
CA ARG A 243 -9.22 -8.63 1.52
C ARG A 243 -9.38 -7.60 0.42
N VAL A 244 -9.91 -6.43 0.76
CA VAL A 244 -9.96 -5.32 -0.19
C VAL A 244 -8.55 -4.97 -0.65
N HIS A 245 -8.34 -5.01 -1.96
CA HIS A 245 -7.08 -4.62 -2.57
C HIS A 245 -7.16 -3.23 -3.19
N HIS A 246 -8.23 -2.95 -3.95
CA HIS A 246 -8.42 -1.67 -4.61
C HIS A 246 -9.91 -1.43 -4.87
N GLY A 247 -10.40 -0.24 -4.54
CA GLY A 247 -11.72 0.25 -4.93
C GLY A 247 -11.56 1.43 -5.89
N MET A 248 -12.30 1.43 -7.00
CA MET A 248 -12.34 2.51 -7.99
C MET A 248 -13.78 2.95 -8.18
N ARG A 249 -14.06 4.23 -7.99
CA ARG A 249 -15.40 4.78 -8.17
C ARG A 249 -15.71 5.07 -9.63
N HIS A 250 -16.93 4.74 -10.04
CA HIS A 250 -17.53 5.16 -11.27
C HIS A 250 -19.01 5.47 -11.06
N GLY A 251 -19.37 6.74 -11.07
CA GLY A 251 -20.73 7.20 -10.73
C GLY A 251 -21.11 6.81 -9.28
N ASP A 252 -22.24 6.14 -9.14
CA ASP A 252 -22.77 5.66 -7.86
C ASP A 252 -22.29 4.26 -7.47
N GLN A 253 -21.21 3.79 -8.08
CA GLN A 253 -20.64 2.48 -7.82
C GLN A 253 -19.14 2.56 -7.52
N ILE A 254 -18.68 1.74 -6.57
CA ILE A 254 -17.26 1.45 -6.39
C ILE A 254 -17.01 0.01 -6.81
N TRP A 255 -16.05 -0.16 -7.71
CA TRP A 255 -15.62 -1.45 -8.24
C TRP A 255 -14.43 -1.92 -7.41
N VAL A 256 -14.64 -2.98 -6.62
CA VAL A 256 -13.69 -3.43 -5.61
C VAL A 256 -13.07 -4.77 -6.00
N GLY A 257 -11.76 -4.79 -6.19
CA GLY A 257 -11.00 -6.03 -6.28
C GLY A 257 -10.63 -6.52 -4.88
N ALA A 258 -10.93 -7.78 -4.57
CA ALA A 258 -10.73 -8.38 -3.25
C ALA A 258 -9.77 -9.57 -3.28
N LEU A 259 -8.69 -9.48 -4.07
CA LEU A 259 -7.74 -10.57 -4.31
C LEU A 259 -8.46 -11.89 -4.71
N TRP A 260 -8.23 -12.99 -4.00
CA TRP A 260 -8.90 -14.27 -4.25
C TRP A 260 -10.40 -14.27 -3.87
N GLY A 261 -10.84 -13.28 -3.05
CA GLY A 261 -12.26 -13.04 -2.75
C GLY A 261 -13.07 -12.58 -3.96
N GLY A 262 -12.43 -12.31 -5.10
CA GLY A 262 -13.07 -11.95 -6.34
C GLY A 262 -13.28 -10.45 -6.51
N PHE A 263 -14.42 -10.09 -7.09
CA PHE A 263 -14.73 -8.75 -7.52
C PHE A 263 -16.12 -8.35 -7.06
N TYR A 264 -16.25 -7.17 -6.47
CA TYR A 264 -17.50 -6.65 -5.92
C TYR A 264 -17.85 -5.32 -6.58
N VAL A 265 -19.15 -5.07 -6.71
CA VAL A 265 -19.69 -3.76 -7.09
C VAL A 265 -20.46 -3.25 -5.88
N VAL A 266 -19.97 -2.18 -5.30
CA VAL A 266 -20.54 -1.55 -4.10
C VAL A 266 -21.35 -0.35 -4.52
N ASP A 267 -22.63 -0.30 -4.16
CA ASP A 267 -23.51 0.85 -4.35
C ASP A 267 -23.11 1.95 -3.35
N VAL A 268 -22.82 3.14 -3.87
CA VAL A 268 -22.49 4.36 -3.11
C VAL A 268 -23.37 5.56 -3.54
N SER A 269 -24.58 5.27 -4.00
CA SER A 269 -25.60 6.32 -4.24
C SER A 269 -25.85 7.12 -2.97
N ASP A 270 -25.77 6.49 -1.80
CA ASP A 270 -25.54 7.12 -0.50
C ASP A 270 -24.11 6.79 -0.03
N ILE A 271 -23.19 7.73 -0.20
CA ILE A 271 -21.77 7.56 0.15
C ILE A 271 -21.54 7.26 1.64
N THR A 272 -22.52 7.59 2.49
CA THR A 272 -22.46 7.35 3.94
C THR A 272 -22.86 5.91 4.32
N GLN A 273 -23.45 5.14 3.38
CA GLN A 273 -23.95 3.79 3.58
C GLN A 273 -23.62 2.87 2.38
N PRO A 274 -22.33 2.62 2.10
CA PRO A 274 -21.92 1.75 0.99
C PRO A 274 -22.42 0.30 1.19
N ARG A 275 -22.97 -0.31 0.15
CA ARG A 275 -23.62 -1.63 0.21
C ARG A 275 -23.56 -2.44 -1.10
#